data_60efef587e2864c1017b3e412180dce5
#
_entry.id   60efef587e2864c1017b3e412180dce5
#
_cell.length_a   1.000
_cell.length_b   1.000
_cell.length_c   1.000
_cell.angle_alpha   90.00
_cell.angle_beta   90.00
_cell.angle_gamma   90.00
#
_symmetry.space_group_name_H-M   'P 1'
#
loop_
_entity.id
_entity.type
_entity.pdbx_description
1 polymer ?
#
loop_
_entity_poly.entity_id
_entity_poly.type
_entity_poly.pdbx_seq_one_letter_code
_entity_poly.pdbx_strand_id
1 'polypeptide(L)'
;MKTKALRLYGKEDLRLEEFELPEIKDDEILAKVVSDSICMSSYKAAMQGEDHKRVPNDVAEHPVIIGHEFCGELVQVGSKWADEFQAGEKFSIQPALNYKGTLDAPGYSFQYIGGDATYIVIPN
;
A
#
# COMPACT_ATOMS: atom_id res chain seq x y z
N MET A 1 13.26 1.90 -7.68
CA MET A 1 13.60 1.50 -6.31
C MET A 1 12.94 0.19 -5.95
N LYS A 2 13.70 -0.73 -5.38
CA LYS A 2 13.16 -2.03 -5.00
C LYS A 2 12.47 -1.96 -3.65
N THR A 3 11.35 -2.66 -3.53
CA THR A 3 10.64 -2.84 -2.28
C THR A 3 10.50 -4.33 -1.97
N LYS A 4 10.47 -4.65 -0.69
CA LYS A 4 10.22 -5.99 -0.20
C LYS A 4 8.88 -5.96 0.52
N ALA A 5 7.93 -6.78 0.08
CA ALA A 5 6.55 -6.69 0.54
C ALA A 5 5.87 -8.03 0.63
N LEU A 6 4.86 -8.12 1.50
CA LEU A 6 3.92 -9.23 1.51
C LEU A 6 2.81 -8.93 0.51
N ARG A 7 2.74 -9.74 -0.55
CA ARG A 7 1.77 -9.57 -1.62
C ARG A 7 0.71 -10.66 -1.56
N LEU A 8 -0.55 -10.24 -1.61
CA LEU A 8 -1.70 -11.14 -1.62
C LEU A 8 -2.07 -11.47 -3.06
N TYR A 9 -2.06 -12.76 -3.41
CA TYR A 9 -2.40 -13.27 -4.74
C TYR A 9 -3.79 -13.89 -4.81
N GLY A 10 -4.32 -14.30 -3.68
CA GLY A 10 -5.63 -14.95 -3.60
C GLY A 10 -5.88 -15.44 -2.19
N LYS A 11 -6.90 -16.27 -2.00
CA LYS A 11 -7.23 -16.84 -0.70
C LYS A 11 -6.04 -17.59 -0.12
N GLU A 12 -5.61 -17.21 1.09
CA GLU A 12 -4.51 -17.84 1.82
C GLU A 12 -3.20 -17.89 1.03
N ASP A 13 -3.02 -17.00 0.04
CA ASP A 13 -1.84 -16.96 -0.82
C ASP A 13 -1.10 -15.64 -0.64
N LEU A 14 -0.35 -15.53 0.46
CA LEU A 14 0.55 -14.42 0.75
C LEU A 14 1.97 -14.82 0.40
N ARG A 15 2.67 -13.96 -0.33
CA ARG A 15 4.07 -14.20 -0.72
C ARG A 15 4.94 -13.01 -0.34
N LEU A 16 6.05 -13.28 0.32
CA LEU A 16 7.06 -12.27 0.57
C LEU A 16 7.95 -12.17 -0.66
N GLU A 17 7.90 -11.02 -1.31
CA GLU A 17 8.61 -10.80 -2.57
C GLU A 17 9.37 -9.49 -2.59
N GLU A 18 10.45 -9.45 -3.34
CA GLU A 18 11.17 -8.23 -3.67
C GLU A 18 10.89 -7.89 -5.13
N PHE A 19 10.47 -6.66 -5.39
CA PHE A 19 10.14 -6.23 -6.74
C PHE A 19 10.42 -4.74 -6.94
N GLU A 20 10.50 -4.32 -8.20
CA GLU A 20 10.77 -2.94 -8.53
C GLU A 20 9.48 -2.12 -8.47
N LEU A 21 9.50 -1.04 -7.67
CA LEU A 21 8.41 -0.06 -7.69
C LEU A 21 8.52 0.80 -8.96
N PRO A 22 7.38 1.17 -9.56
CA PRO A 22 7.42 2.12 -10.68
C PRO A 22 7.94 3.47 -10.20
N GLU A 23 8.48 4.27 -11.12
CA GLU A 23 8.83 5.65 -10.82
C GLU A 23 7.56 6.42 -10.49
N ILE A 24 7.65 7.32 -9.50
CA ILE A 24 6.49 8.12 -9.10
C ILE A 24 6.14 9.12 -10.19
N LYS A 25 4.84 9.36 -10.33
CA LYS A 25 4.31 10.42 -11.18
C LYS A 25 4.33 11.75 -10.43
N ASP A 26 4.03 12.83 -11.13
CA ASP A 26 4.03 14.19 -10.56
C ASP A 26 3.08 14.32 -9.36
N ASP A 27 2.03 13.52 -9.31
CA ASP A 27 0.99 13.55 -8.28
C ASP A 27 1.12 12.43 -7.25
N GLU A 28 2.26 11.73 -7.23
CA GLU A 28 2.51 10.62 -6.31
C GLU A 28 3.66 10.93 -5.37
N ILE A 29 3.75 10.15 -4.29
CA ILE A 29 4.81 10.29 -3.28
C ILE A 29 5.41 8.91 -3.01
N LEU A 30 6.75 8.84 -3.05
CA LEU A 30 7.49 7.66 -2.62
C LEU A 30 7.76 7.77 -1.12
N ALA A 31 7.43 6.74 -0.38
CA ALA A 31 7.59 6.74 1.07
C ALA A 31 8.23 5.45 1.58
N LYS A 32 8.88 5.56 2.73
CA LYS A 32 9.46 4.43 3.47
C LYS A 32 8.54 4.10 4.63
N VAL A 33 8.13 2.84 4.74
CA VAL A 33 7.34 2.38 5.89
C VAL A 33 8.30 2.13 7.06
N VAL A 34 8.00 2.73 8.20
CA VAL A 34 8.80 2.57 9.42
C VAL A 34 8.17 1.54 10.35
N SER A 35 6.84 1.54 10.46
CA SER A 35 6.13 0.65 11.38
C SER A 35 4.75 0.33 10.81
N ASP A 36 4.34 -0.92 10.99
CA ASP A 36 3.01 -1.40 10.64
C ASP A 36 2.44 -2.18 11.82
N SER A 37 1.14 -2.09 12.00
CA SER A 37 0.42 -2.76 13.09
C SER A 37 -0.26 -4.01 12.56
N ILE A 38 -0.16 -5.12 13.30
CA ILE A 38 -0.83 -6.36 12.95
C ILE A 38 -2.31 -6.23 13.36
N CYS A 39 -3.20 -6.36 12.37
CA CYS A 39 -4.64 -6.24 12.57
C CYS A 39 -5.38 -7.45 12.04
N MET A 40 -6.43 -7.87 12.74
CA MET A 40 -7.28 -8.99 12.29
C MET A 40 -7.94 -8.71 10.94
N SER A 41 -8.10 -7.46 10.56
CA SER A 41 -8.63 -7.10 9.24
C SER A 41 -7.72 -7.56 8.11
N SER A 42 -6.40 -7.49 8.30
CA SER A 42 -5.44 -8.01 7.34
C SER A 42 -5.50 -9.53 7.23
N TYR A 43 -5.68 -10.20 8.36
CA TYR A 43 -5.89 -11.65 8.39
C TYR A 43 -7.15 -12.04 7.60
N LYS A 44 -8.25 -11.31 7.80
CA LYS A 44 -9.49 -11.56 7.06
C LYS A 44 -9.30 -11.36 5.56
N ALA A 45 -8.59 -10.32 5.16
CA ALA A 45 -8.29 -10.08 3.75
C ALA A 45 -7.48 -11.22 3.15
N ALA A 46 -6.48 -11.72 3.87
CA ALA A 46 -5.67 -12.85 3.43
C ALA A 46 -6.49 -14.14 3.29
N MET A 47 -7.40 -14.39 4.22
CA MET A 47 -8.24 -15.58 4.20
C MET A 47 -9.32 -15.54 3.13
N GLN A 48 -9.86 -14.37 2.85
CA GLN A 48 -10.95 -14.20 1.88
C GLN A 48 -10.44 -13.98 0.45
N GLY A 49 -9.25 -13.41 0.30
CA GLY A 49 -8.69 -13.11 -1.02
C GLY A 49 -9.64 -12.25 -1.83
N GLU A 50 -9.89 -12.64 -3.07
CA GLU A 50 -10.77 -11.92 -3.99
C GLU A 50 -12.24 -11.86 -3.55
N ASP A 51 -12.65 -12.64 -2.56
CA ASP A 51 -14.00 -12.56 -1.99
C ASP A 51 -14.13 -11.40 -1.00
N HIS A 52 -13.02 -10.83 -0.55
CA HIS A 52 -13.05 -9.66 0.31
C HIS A 52 -13.49 -8.43 -0.51
N LYS A 53 -14.43 -7.66 0.04
CA LYS A 53 -15.03 -6.52 -0.67
C LYS A 53 -14.04 -5.44 -1.12
N ARG A 54 -12.90 -5.34 -0.46
CA ARG A 54 -11.86 -4.33 -0.77
C ARG A 54 -10.73 -4.90 -1.63
N VAL A 55 -10.67 -6.21 -1.82
CA VAL A 55 -9.62 -6.86 -2.62
C VAL A 55 -10.12 -7.00 -4.06
N PRO A 56 -9.34 -6.57 -5.07
CA PRO A 56 -9.75 -6.67 -6.47
C PRO A 56 -9.92 -8.11 -6.93
N ASN A 57 -10.84 -8.35 -7.85
CA ASN A 57 -11.08 -9.68 -8.41
C ASN A 57 -9.89 -10.21 -9.22
N ASP A 58 -9.05 -9.31 -9.75
CA ASP A 58 -7.86 -9.65 -10.55
C ASP A 58 -6.59 -9.74 -9.71
N VAL A 59 -6.72 -9.97 -8.40
CA VAL A 59 -5.58 -9.96 -7.45
C VAL A 59 -4.51 -10.99 -7.82
N ALA A 60 -4.88 -12.09 -8.46
CA ALA A 60 -3.90 -13.10 -8.88
C ALA A 60 -2.95 -12.58 -9.96
N GLU A 61 -3.41 -11.67 -10.81
CA GLU A 61 -2.60 -11.04 -11.87
C GLU A 61 -1.95 -9.75 -11.41
N HIS A 62 -2.61 -9.03 -10.50
CA HIS A 62 -2.16 -7.75 -9.95
C HIS A 62 -2.18 -7.82 -8.42
N PRO A 63 -1.21 -8.52 -7.81
CA PRO A 63 -1.22 -8.74 -6.37
C PRO A 63 -1.11 -7.43 -5.59
N VAL A 64 -1.82 -7.39 -4.45
CA VAL A 64 -1.87 -6.20 -3.60
C VAL A 64 -0.98 -6.37 -2.38
N ILE A 65 -0.50 -5.25 -1.83
CA ILE A 65 0.25 -5.23 -0.56
C ILE A 65 -0.76 -5.09 0.57
N ILE A 66 -0.67 -5.96 1.56
CA ILE A 66 -1.55 -5.90 2.73
C ILE A 66 -0.96 -5.00 3.83
N GLY A 67 -1.75 -4.75 4.88
CA GLY A 67 -1.37 -3.89 6.00
C GLY A 67 -1.95 -2.49 5.84
N HIS A 68 -2.88 -2.10 6.74
CA HIS A 68 -3.60 -0.84 6.62
C HIS A 68 -3.40 0.12 7.79
N GLU A 69 -2.56 -0.24 8.75
CA GLU A 69 -2.28 0.59 9.92
C GLU A 69 -0.78 0.83 10.03
N PHE A 70 -0.27 1.76 9.24
CA PHE A 70 1.17 1.99 9.18
C PHE A 70 1.52 3.47 9.21
N CYS A 71 2.79 3.73 9.52
CA CYS A 71 3.38 5.06 9.46
C CYS A 71 4.77 4.99 8.84
N GLY A 72 5.26 6.12 8.42
CA GLY A 72 6.57 6.15 7.78
C GLY A 72 7.08 7.56 7.53
N GLU A 73 7.96 7.65 6.55
CA GLU A 73 8.67 8.87 6.19
C GLU A 73 8.64 9.07 4.68
N LEU A 74 8.39 10.31 4.23
CA LEU A 74 8.39 10.63 2.81
C LEU A 74 9.84 10.61 2.30
N VAL A 75 10.05 9.97 1.16
CA VAL A 75 11.37 9.84 0.53
C VAL A 75 11.50 10.77 -0.67
N GLN A 76 10.49 10.80 -1.52
CA GLN A 76 10.47 11.63 -2.72
C GLN A 76 9.04 12.10 -2.97
N VAL A 77 8.88 13.39 -3.21
CA VAL A 77 7.56 14.02 -3.41
C VAL A 77 7.41 14.44 -4.85
N GLY A 78 6.31 14.06 -5.48
CA GLY A 78 5.98 14.48 -6.85
C GLY A 78 5.82 16.00 -6.93
N SER A 79 6.10 16.57 -8.09
CA SER A 79 6.15 18.03 -8.28
C SER A 79 4.83 18.73 -7.92
N LYS A 80 3.70 18.05 -8.10
CA LYS A 80 2.38 18.59 -7.76
C LYS A 80 2.22 18.86 -6.27
N TRP A 81 2.90 18.09 -5.41
CA TRP A 81 2.79 18.19 -3.96
C TRP A 81 4.02 18.84 -3.31
N ALA A 82 5.00 19.26 -4.10
CA ALA A 82 6.28 19.77 -3.58
C ALA A 82 6.15 21.02 -2.71
N ASP A 83 5.08 21.82 -2.89
CA ASP A 83 4.81 23.01 -2.07
C ASP A 83 4.15 22.66 -0.74
N GLU A 84 3.55 21.49 -0.60
CA GLU A 84 2.82 21.07 0.60
C GLU A 84 3.59 20.08 1.45
N PHE A 85 4.41 19.23 0.83
CA PHE A 85 5.13 18.14 1.50
C PHE A 85 6.60 18.11 1.08
N GLN A 86 7.45 17.62 1.99
CA GLN A 86 8.88 17.53 1.77
C GLN A 86 9.40 16.14 2.15
N ALA A 87 10.46 15.69 1.48
CA ALA A 87 11.18 14.49 1.87
C ALA A 87 11.63 14.61 3.33
N GLY A 88 11.50 13.53 4.08
CA GLY A 88 11.83 13.49 5.51
C GLY A 88 10.63 13.72 6.43
N GLU A 89 9.51 14.22 5.94
CA GLU A 89 8.31 14.35 6.76
C GLU A 89 7.73 12.99 7.12
N LYS A 90 7.21 12.89 8.33
CA LYS A 90 6.57 11.67 8.83
C LYS A 90 5.08 11.70 8.52
N PHE A 91 4.53 10.50 8.32
CA PHE A 91 3.11 10.37 8.04
C PHE A 91 2.52 9.16 8.75
N SER A 92 1.21 9.15 8.89
CA SER A 92 0.42 8.02 9.34
C SER A 92 -0.75 7.85 8.38
N ILE A 93 -1.11 6.62 8.07
CA ILE A 93 -2.24 6.34 7.21
C ILE A 93 -3.52 6.22 8.03
N GLN A 94 -4.64 6.65 7.47
CA GLN A 94 -5.95 6.43 8.06
C GLN A 94 -6.47 5.06 7.62
N PRO A 95 -6.73 4.14 8.55
CA PRO A 95 -7.30 2.84 8.19
C PRO A 95 -8.67 2.98 7.53
N ALA A 96 -8.99 2.06 6.63
CA ALA A 96 -10.28 1.99 5.95
C ALA A 96 -10.65 3.27 5.18
N LEU A 97 -9.66 3.99 4.70
CA LEU A 97 -9.88 5.12 3.80
C LEU A 97 -10.56 4.62 2.53
N ASN A 98 -11.69 5.23 2.18
CA ASN A 98 -12.39 4.92 0.94
C ASN A 98 -11.86 5.85 -0.15
N TYR A 99 -10.94 5.34 -0.96
CA TYR A 99 -10.22 6.13 -1.94
C TYR A 99 -11.16 6.63 -3.04
N LYS A 100 -11.25 7.95 -3.18
CA LYS A 100 -12.08 8.63 -4.19
C LYS A 100 -13.53 8.14 -4.21
N GLY A 101 -14.08 7.82 -3.06
CA GLY A 101 -15.49 7.40 -2.93
C GLY A 101 -15.75 5.93 -3.26
N THR A 102 -14.72 5.16 -3.54
CA THR A 102 -14.83 3.71 -3.76
C THR A 102 -14.60 2.96 -2.44
N LEU A 103 -14.68 1.63 -2.48
CA LEU A 103 -14.28 0.80 -1.34
C LEU A 103 -12.77 0.55 -1.31
N ASP A 104 -12.04 1.02 -2.30
CA ASP A 104 -10.60 0.81 -2.38
C ASP A 104 -9.87 1.51 -1.22
N ALA A 105 -8.94 0.81 -0.62
CA ALA A 105 -8.18 1.32 0.51
C ALA A 105 -6.75 0.77 0.51
N PRO A 106 -5.78 1.57 1.00
CA PRO A 106 -4.41 1.07 1.20
C PRO A 106 -4.41 -0.16 2.11
N GLY A 107 -3.61 -1.15 1.74
CA GLY A 107 -3.52 -2.39 2.49
C GLY A 107 -4.53 -3.46 2.07
N TYR A 108 -5.40 -3.16 1.11
CA TYR A 108 -6.39 -4.12 0.58
C TYR A 108 -6.47 -4.12 -0.94
N SER A 109 -6.32 -2.95 -1.58
CA SER A 109 -6.75 -2.76 -2.95
C SER A 109 -5.64 -2.42 -3.93
N PHE A 110 -4.47 -2.02 -3.46
CA PHE A 110 -3.45 -1.43 -4.32
C PHE A 110 -2.20 -2.28 -4.40
N GLN A 111 -1.54 -2.24 -5.57
CA GLN A 111 -0.32 -2.98 -5.83
C GLN A 111 0.92 -2.36 -5.17
N TYR A 112 0.91 -1.07 -4.91
CA TYR A 112 2.12 -0.33 -4.54
C TYR A 112 2.01 0.43 -3.22
N ILE A 113 0.90 0.29 -2.50
CA ILE A 113 0.76 0.88 -1.15
C ILE A 113 0.10 -0.10 -0.19
N GLY A 114 0.78 -0.32 0.91
CA GLY A 114 0.34 -1.14 2.03
C GLY A 114 1.43 -1.16 3.07
N GLY A 115 1.09 -1.49 4.31
CA GLY A 115 2.04 -1.41 5.43
C GLY A 115 3.09 -2.49 5.45
N ASP A 116 2.77 -3.66 4.91
CA ASP A 116 3.70 -4.81 4.92
C ASP A 116 4.70 -4.70 3.76
N ALA A 117 5.37 -3.57 3.66
CA ALA A 117 6.38 -3.26 2.64
C ALA A 117 7.46 -2.35 3.18
N THR A 118 8.64 -2.38 2.57
CA THR A 118 9.73 -1.46 2.96
C THR A 118 9.53 -0.07 2.35
N TYR A 119 9.14 -0.01 1.08
CA TYR A 119 8.84 1.24 0.36
C TYR A 119 7.51 1.12 -0.36
N ILE A 120 6.81 2.22 -0.46
CA ILE A 120 5.49 2.31 -1.07
C ILE A 120 5.37 3.55 -1.95
N VAL A 121 4.39 3.53 -2.85
CA VAL A 121 4.00 4.70 -3.63
C VAL A 121 2.62 5.14 -3.16
N ILE A 122 2.53 6.35 -2.61
CA ILE A 122 1.27 6.94 -2.18
C ILE A 122 0.59 7.55 -3.39
N PRO A 123 -0.60 7.07 -3.78
CA PRO A 123 -1.30 7.60 -4.94
C PRO A 123 -1.95 8.95 -4.66
N ASN A 124 -2.32 9.63 -5.74
CA ASN A 124 -3.05 10.90 -5.67
C ASN A 124 -4.44 10.72 -5.06
#